data_9399c9110b6d4f2742b90c31eca3db32
#
_entry.id   9399c9110b6d4f2742b90c31eca3db32
#
_cell.length_a   1.000
_cell.length_b   1.000
_cell.length_c   1.000
_cell.angle_alpha   90.00
_cell.angle_beta   90.00
_cell.angle_gamma   90.00
#
_symmetry.space_group_name_H-M   'P 1'
#
loop_
_entity.id
_entity.type
_entity.pdbx_description
1 polymer ?
#
loop_
_entity_poly.entity_id
_entity_poly.type
_entity_poly.pdbx_seq_one_letter_code
_entity_poly.pdbx_strand_id
1 'polypeptide(L)'
;REHWLVDEEAAEVVREIFRLCVSGYGPTQIANMLTEREILCPTYYALERGEKPRTVLPPHKYAWNGPVVAMILDRVDYLGHTVNFKTHNKSYKCHKKIKHTPDQWKVFEDTHEAIIDKETFEIVQKIRAGKRRPTRMGEMPMFSGLLYCADCGSKLTFHRKADEPAEKHHYICGNYRSNTSNCTMHYIRNVVVERIVLENLKEVIRYVSNYEDEFVRMVMDADVRQKNRELAQKKKKLIELQKRIGELDTIFQRIYEDNITGKLSDERFMKMSKGYEDEQHTLQAEADKIQNELQQEEKKSVDVKRFLAIVKKYTDLTELTPEILREFVDKIIVHAPDKSSGRRLQEIEIIYNHIGEFDRSKVTLWKGNAV
;
A
#
# COMPACT_ATOMS: atom_id res chain seq x y z
N ARG A 1 6.87 -27.34 -20.06
CA ARG A 1 7.29 -26.24 -19.14
C ARG A 1 6.84 -26.67 -17.77
N GLU A 2 7.77 -26.87 -16.84
CA GLU A 2 7.47 -27.18 -15.46
C GLU A 2 6.88 -25.93 -14.80
N HIS A 3 5.70 -26.08 -14.19
CA HIS A 3 5.10 -25.08 -13.35
C HIS A 3 5.74 -25.13 -11.96
N TRP A 4 5.94 -24.00 -11.32
CA TRP A 4 6.34 -23.97 -9.92
C TRP A 4 5.18 -24.49 -9.07
N LEU A 5 5.49 -25.42 -8.19
CA LEU A 5 4.55 -25.95 -7.22
C LEU A 5 4.83 -25.34 -5.86
N VAL A 6 3.76 -25.06 -5.10
CA VAL A 6 3.89 -24.56 -3.74
C VAL A 6 4.36 -25.69 -2.83
N ASP A 7 5.39 -25.44 -2.07
CA ASP A 7 5.84 -26.27 -0.96
C ASP A 7 5.12 -25.81 0.30
N GLU A 8 4.07 -26.52 0.69
CA GLU A 8 3.17 -26.08 1.76
C GLU A 8 3.87 -25.93 3.11
N GLU A 9 4.84 -26.76 3.44
CA GLU A 9 5.58 -26.66 4.70
C GLU A 9 6.40 -25.35 4.75
N ALA A 10 7.09 -25.01 3.66
CA ALA A 10 7.82 -23.75 3.54
C ALA A 10 6.85 -22.55 3.43
N ALA A 11 5.71 -22.73 2.74
CA ALA A 11 4.71 -21.68 2.57
C ALA A 11 4.06 -21.26 3.90
N GLU A 12 3.81 -22.22 4.81
CA GLU A 12 3.31 -21.92 6.16
C GLU A 12 4.27 -21.01 6.92
N VAL A 13 5.58 -21.27 6.86
CA VAL A 13 6.59 -20.40 7.49
C VAL A 13 6.58 -19.00 6.86
N VAL A 14 6.43 -18.89 5.56
CA VAL A 14 6.32 -17.59 4.87
C VAL A 14 5.06 -16.86 5.32
N ARG A 15 3.90 -17.50 5.37
CA ARG A 15 2.65 -16.90 5.86
C ARG A 15 2.78 -16.41 7.29
N GLU A 16 3.43 -17.19 8.17
CA GLU A 16 3.69 -16.81 9.57
C GLU A 16 4.60 -15.57 9.66
N ILE A 17 5.67 -15.49 8.84
CA ILE A 17 6.55 -14.31 8.77
C ILE A 17 5.75 -13.06 8.38
N PHE A 18 4.88 -13.15 7.39
CA PHE A 18 4.03 -12.04 6.97
C PHE A 18 3.05 -11.64 8.07
N ARG A 19 2.37 -12.61 8.73
CA ARG A 19 1.46 -12.39 9.86
C ARG A 19 2.15 -11.66 11.00
N LEU A 20 3.33 -12.13 11.43
CA LEU A 20 4.12 -11.49 12.48
C LEU A 20 4.55 -10.05 12.09
N CYS A 21 4.84 -9.81 10.81
CA CYS A 21 5.14 -8.46 10.33
C CYS A 21 3.92 -7.55 10.38
N VAL A 22 2.73 -8.04 10.01
CA VAL A 22 1.46 -7.31 10.14
C VAL A 22 1.15 -7.01 11.60
N SER A 23 1.40 -7.94 12.52
CA SER A 23 1.29 -7.72 13.97
C SER A 23 2.32 -6.70 14.50
N GLY A 24 3.24 -6.23 13.66
CA GLY A 24 4.15 -5.12 13.95
C GLY A 24 5.56 -5.52 14.32
N TYR A 25 5.90 -6.80 14.35
CA TYR A 25 7.27 -7.25 14.65
C TYR A 25 8.24 -6.92 13.52
N GLY A 26 9.45 -6.49 13.90
CA GLY A 26 10.52 -6.22 12.94
C GLY A 26 11.24 -7.50 12.50
N PRO A 27 11.97 -7.48 11.34
CA PRO A 27 12.63 -8.67 10.82
C PRO A 27 13.56 -9.40 11.82
N THR A 28 14.26 -8.67 12.67
CA THR A 28 15.13 -9.27 13.70
C THR A 28 14.33 -9.94 14.81
N GLN A 29 13.21 -9.34 15.23
CA GLN A 29 12.34 -9.93 16.25
C GLN A 29 11.67 -11.20 15.71
N ILE A 30 11.18 -11.17 14.46
CA ILE A 30 10.61 -12.33 13.78
C ILE A 30 11.67 -13.45 13.70
N ALA A 31 12.91 -13.14 13.31
CA ALA A 31 13.99 -14.11 13.24
C ALA A 31 14.25 -14.78 14.61
N ASN A 32 14.28 -14.00 15.70
CA ASN A 32 14.44 -14.52 17.06
C ASN A 32 13.27 -15.46 17.43
N MET A 33 12.03 -15.05 17.16
CA MET A 33 10.84 -15.87 17.44
C MET A 33 10.86 -17.19 16.67
N LEU A 34 11.26 -17.18 15.39
CA LEU A 34 11.39 -18.40 14.59
C LEU A 34 12.51 -19.31 15.14
N THR A 35 13.62 -18.72 15.61
CA THR A 35 14.72 -19.45 16.26
C THR A 35 14.26 -20.09 17.57
N GLU A 36 13.56 -19.36 18.43
CA GLU A 36 13.02 -19.82 19.70
C GLU A 36 11.98 -20.95 19.54
N ARG A 37 11.22 -20.90 18.45
CA ARG A 37 10.23 -21.94 18.09
C ARG A 37 10.85 -23.15 17.38
N GLU A 38 12.17 -23.18 17.24
CA GLU A 38 12.93 -24.26 16.57
C GLU A 38 12.45 -24.55 15.13
N ILE A 39 12.08 -23.48 14.38
CA ILE A 39 11.72 -23.60 12.97
C ILE A 39 13.01 -23.64 12.13
N LEU A 40 13.11 -24.63 11.22
CA LEU A 40 14.27 -24.77 10.33
C LEU A 40 14.49 -23.50 9.51
N CYS A 41 15.72 -23.01 9.49
CA CYS A 41 16.04 -21.91 8.60
C CYS A 41 16.14 -22.40 7.13
N PRO A 42 15.95 -21.52 6.13
CA PRO A 42 15.86 -21.94 4.73
C PRO A 42 17.03 -22.76 4.23
N THR A 43 18.23 -22.50 4.70
CA THR A 43 19.44 -23.27 4.31
C THR A 43 19.40 -24.71 4.79
N TYR A 44 18.99 -24.94 6.03
CA TYR A 44 18.88 -26.30 6.59
C TYR A 44 17.63 -27.02 6.09
N TYR A 45 16.55 -26.30 5.82
CA TYR A 45 15.37 -26.86 5.17
C TYR A 45 15.71 -27.44 3.78
N ALA A 46 16.47 -26.70 2.97
CA ALA A 46 16.96 -27.17 1.69
C ALA A 46 17.92 -28.37 1.81
N LEU A 47 18.79 -28.36 2.82
CA LEU A 47 19.70 -29.47 3.12
C LEU A 47 18.98 -30.78 3.47
N GLU A 48 17.95 -30.72 4.31
CA GLU A 48 17.16 -31.90 4.69
C GLU A 48 16.41 -32.52 3.48
N ARG A 49 16.17 -31.72 2.44
CA ARG A 49 15.62 -32.18 1.15
C ARG A 49 16.68 -32.64 0.15
N GLY A 50 17.96 -32.70 0.56
CA GLY A 50 19.06 -33.18 -0.28
C GLY A 50 19.62 -32.12 -1.24
N GLU A 51 19.23 -30.86 -1.10
CA GLU A 51 19.77 -29.77 -1.90
C GLU A 51 21.15 -29.32 -1.39
N LYS A 52 22.04 -28.97 -2.32
CA LYS A 52 23.36 -28.44 -1.95
C LYS A 52 23.22 -26.99 -1.43
N PRO A 53 23.79 -26.64 -0.28
CA PRO A 53 23.75 -25.27 0.23
C PRO A 53 24.46 -24.31 -0.72
N ARG A 54 23.82 -23.21 -1.05
CA ARG A 54 24.38 -22.15 -1.90
C ARG A 54 25.19 -21.10 -1.13
N THR A 55 25.15 -21.17 0.20
CA THR A 55 25.76 -20.20 1.11
C THR A 55 26.49 -20.92 2.22
N VAL A 56 27.30 -20.18 3.00
CA VAL A 56 27.92 -20.70 4.22
C VAL A 56 26.81 -21.14 5.18
N LEU A 57 27.00 -22.32 5.78
CA LEU A 57 26.04 -22.88 6.72
C LEU A 57 25.86 -21.97 7.94
N PRO A 58 24.64 -21.69 8.37
CA PRO A 58 24.37 -21.04 9.64
C PRO A 58 24.92 -21.86 10.82
N PRO A 59 25.17 -21.24 11.99
CA PRO A 59 25.80 -21.92 13.15
C PRO A 59 24.98 -23.10 13.69
N HIS A 60 23.67 -23.09 13.52
CA HIS A 60 22.78 -24.21 13.86
C HIS A 60 21.51 -24.19 12.97
N LYS A 61 20.78 -25.29 12.94
CA LYS A 61 19.67 -25.50 12.00
C LYS A 61 18.48 -24.55 12.14
N TYR A 62 18.33 -23.91 13.28
CA TYR A 62 17.28 -22.91 13.57
C TYR A 62 17.79 -21.48 13.56
N ALA A 63 19.02 -21.23 13.06
CA ALA A 63 19.63 -19.91 13.08
C ALA A 63 19.02 -18.99 12.01
N TRP A 64 17.90 -18.39 12.34
CA TRP A 64 17.31 -17.32 11.55
C TRP A 64 18.05 -15.99 11.80
N ASN A 65 18.03 -15.11 10.81
CA ASN A 65 18.56 -13.76 10.96
C ASN A 65 17.64 -12.72 10.28
N GLY A 66 17.71 -11.48 10.78
CA GLY A 66 16.88 -10.39 10.30
C GLY A 66 17.00 -10.12 8.79
N PRO A 67 18.18 -10.11 8.17
CA PRO A 67 18.34 -9.96 6.72
C PRO A 67 17.62 -11.01 5.89
N VAL A 68 17.61 -12.28 6.31
CA VAL A 68 16.86 -13.35 5.61
C VAL A 68 15.36 -13.10 5.69
N VAL A 69 14.83 -12.78 6.88
CA VAL A 69 13.41 -12.42 7.03
C VAL A 69 13.05 -11.17 6.21
N ALA A 70 13.92 -10.15 6.22
CA ALA A 70 13.70 -8.95 5.41
C ALA A 70 13.63 -9.27 3.91
N MET A 71 14.50 -10.17 3.43
CA MET A 71 14.51 -10.62 2.03
C MET A 71 13.23 -11.39 1.67
N ILE A 72 12.71 -12.21 2.59
CA ILE A 72 11.44 -12.93 2.40
C ILE A 72 10.29 -11.92 2.25
N LEU A 73 10.20 -10.94 3.16
CA LEU A 73 9.16 -9.92 3.15
C LEU A 73 9.17 -8.99 1.90
N ASP A 74 10.32 -8.89 1.20
CA ASP A 74 10.47 -8.07 -0.01
C ASP A 74 10.20 -8.84 -1.31
N ARG A 75 9.97 -10.16 -1.25
CA ARG A 75 9.83 -10.99 -2.45
C ARG A 75 8.44 -10.91 -3.06
N VAL A 76 8.36 -10.29 -4.22
CA VAL A 76 7.15 -10.20 -5.06
C VAL A 76 6.76 -11.59 -5.62
N ASP A 77 7.71 -12.52 -5.69
CA ASP A 77 7.47 -13.88 -6.18
C ASP A 77 6.38 -14.61 -5.36
N TYR A 78 6.19 -14.27 -4.08
CA TYR A 78 5.13 -14.86 -3.24
C TYR A 78 3.70 -14.43 -3.60
N LEU A 79 3.55 -13.43 -4.47
CA LEU A 79 2.26 -13.04 -5.06
C LEU A 79 1.83 -13.88 -6.27
N GLY A 80 2.58 -14.95 -6.60
CA GLY A 80 2.33 -15.74 -7.80
C GLY A 80 3.00 -15.19 -9.06
N HIS A 81 3.90 -14.21 -8.93
CA HIS A 81 4.55 -13.54 -10.05
C HIS A 81 5.99 -14.01 -10.23
N THR A 82 6.44 -14.11 -11.48
CA THR A 82 7.86 -14.32 -11.79
C THR A 82 8.51 -12.99 -12.16
N VAL A 83 9.58 -12.61 -11.44
CA VAL A 83 10.27 -11.33 -11.63
C VAL A 83 11.68 -11.54 -12.15
N ASN A 84 11.92 -11.08 -13.37
CA ASN A 84 13.22 -11.14 -14.04
C ASN A 84 13.92 -9.76 -14.09
N PHE A 85 15.20 -9.77 -14.43
CA PHE A 85 16.05 -8.58 -14.53
C PHE A 85 16.20 -7.77 -13.24
N LYS A 86 16.10 -8.40 -12.07
CA LYS A 86 16.39 -7.75 -10.77
C LYS A 86 17.85 -7.29 -10.65
N THR A 87 18.77 -7.97 -11.36
CA THR A 87 20.21 -7.66 -11.36
C THR A 87 20.83 -7.99 -12.71
N HIS A 88 21.92 -7.30 -13.05
CA HIS A 88 22.81 -7.67 -14.17
C HIS A 88 24.27 -7.60 -13.74
N ASN A 89 25.15 -8.27 -14.49
CA ASN A 89 26.59 -8.14 -14.29
C ASN A 89 27.08 -6.87 -14.98
N LYS A 90 28.04 -6.15 -14.39
CA LYS A 90 28.60 -4.93 -14.96
C LYS A 90 29.16 -5.15 -16.38
N SER A 91 29.79 -6.30 -16.61
CA SER A 91 30.25 -6.72 -17.94
C SER A 91 30.50 -8.22 -17.90
N TYR A 92 30.80 -8.83 -19.08
CA TYR A 92 31.22 -10.23 -19.19
C TYR A 92 32.48 -10.55 -18.34
N LYS A 93 33.43 -9.62 -18.25
CA LYS A 93 34.66 -9.79 -17.46
C LYS A 93 34.49 -9.37 -15.98
N CYS A 94 33.49 -8.57 -15.65
CA CYS A 94 33.29 -8.07 -14.31
C CYS A 94 31.92 -8.57 -13.76
N HIS A 95 31.97 -9.63 -12.94
CA HIS A 95 30.78 -10.26 -12.35
C HIS A 95 30.16 -9.47 -11.18
N LYS A 96 30.59 -8.22 -10.95
CA LYS A 96 29.95 -7.35 -9.96
C LYS A 96 28.50 -7.13 -10.36
N LYS A 97 27.57 -7.64 -9.54
CA LYS A 97 26.13 -7.49 -9.73
C LYS A 97 25.69 -6.05 -9.45
N ILE A 98 25.01 -5.47 -10.39
CA ILE A 98 24.34 -4.17 -10.25
C ILE A 98 22.85 -4.47 -10.10
N LYS A 99 22.21 -3.88 -9.06
CA LYS A 99 20.75 -4.00 -8.84
C LYS A 99 20.03 -3.01 -9.75
N HIS A 100 19.00 -3.48 -10.40
CA HIS A 100 18.04 -2.64 -11.10
C HIS A 100 16.99 -2.07 -10.15
N THR A 101 16.46 -0.91 -10.50
CA THR A 101 15.29 -0.34 -9.84
C THR A 101 14.03 -1.11 -10.24
N PRO A 102 12.96 -1.12 -9.41
CA PRO A 102 11.74 -1.89 -9.67
C PRO A 102 11.06 -1.60 -11.02
N ASP A 103 11.20 -0.38 -11.55
CA ASP A 103 10.73 0.06 -12.85
C ASP A 103 11.42 -0.66 -14.05
N GLN A 104 12.62 -1.16 -13.82
CA GLN A 104 13.41 -1.91 -14.81
C GLN A 104 13.17 -3.42 -14.74
N TRP A 105 12.40 -3.89 -13.76
CA TRP A 105 12.09 -5.30 -13.61
C TRP A 105 11.05 -5.73 -14.65
N LYS A 106 11.19 -6.95 -15.15
CA LYS A 106 10.16 -7.56 -15.97
C LYS A 106 9.37 -8.54 -15.12
N VAL A 107 8.14 -8.15 -14.79
CA VAL A 107 7.20 -8.95 -14.00
C VAL A 107 6.28 -9.70 -14.94
N PHE A 108 6.16 -11.02 -14.73
CA PHE A 108 5.18 -11.88 -15.37
C PHE A 108 4.16 -12.25 -14.29
N GLU A 109 2.95 -11.77 -14.45
CA GLU A 109 1.89 -11.94 -13.46
C GLU A 109 1.29 -13.35 -13.55
N ASP A 110 0.79 -13.88 -12.42
CA ASP A 110 0.02 -15.13 -12.30
C ASP A 110 0.66 -16.35 -12.97
N THR A 111 1.98 -16.50 -12.78
CA THR A 111 2.75 -17.63 -13.34
C THR A 111 2.71 -18.89 -12.47
N HIS A 112 2.33 -18.75 -11.21
CA HIS A 112 2.20 -19.82 -10.22
C HIS A 112 1.21 -19.43 -9.12
N GLU A 113 0.85 -20.34 -8.26
CA GLU A 113 -0.05 -20.11 -7.14
C GLU A 113 0.55 -19.13 -6.13
N ALA A 114 -0.24 -18.14 -5.70
CA ALA A 114 0.17 -17.14 -4.72
C ALA A 114 0.20 -17.74 -3.31
N ILE A 115 1.29 -17.53 -2.58
CA ILE A 115 1.43 -17.91 -1.16
C ILE A 115 0.85 -16.82 -0.26
N ILE A 116 1.01 -15.56 -0.65
CA ILE A 116 0.55 -14.36 0.07
C ILE A 116 -0.38 -13.58 -0.83
N ASP A 117 -1.50 -13.13 -0.29
CA ASP A 117 -2.41 -12.23 -1.00
C ASP A 117 -1.81 -10.83 -1.16
N LYS A 118 -2.29 -10.13 -2.19
CA LYS A 118 -1.78 -8.81 -2.56
C LYS A 118 -1.98 -7.77 -1.45
N GLU A 119 -3.09 -7.85 -0.73
CA GLU A 119 -3.44 -6.91 0.34
C GLU A 119 -2.47 -7.04 1.51
N THR A 120 -2.22 -8.26 1.98
CA THR A 120 -1.24 -8.54 3.03
C THR A 120 0.16 -8.08 2.63
N PHE A 121 0.56 -8.32 1.38
CA PHE A 121 1.86 -7.88 0.87
C PHE A 121 1.96 -6.35 0.86
N GLU A 122 0.96 -5.63 0.36
CA GLU A 122 0.92 -4.16 0.32
C GLU A 122 0.97 -3.56 1.74
N ILE A 123 0.24 -4.14 2.71
CA ILE A 123 0.29 -3.75 4.13
C ILE A 123 1.71 -3.90 4.67
N VAL A 124 2.36 -5.04 4.42
CA VAL A 124 3.73 -5.30 4.87
C VAL A 124 4.70 -4.30 4.25
N GLN A 125 4.60 -3.98 2.95
CA GLN A 125 5.45 -2.97 2.32
C GLN A 125 5.24 -1.57 2.95
N LYS A 126 4.00 -1.14 3.20
CA LYS A 126 3.70 0.12 3.92
C LYS A 126 4.33 0.15 5.32
N ILE A 127 4.21 -0.96 6.06
CA ILE A 127 4.81 -1.11 7.39
C ILE A 127 6.33 -0.96 7.32
N ARG A 128 6.98 -1.57 6.34
CA ARG A 128 8.44 -1.58 6.16
C ARG A 128 9.01 -0.27 5.61
N ALA A 129 8.26 0.46 4.81
CA ALA A 129 8.65 1.80 4.34
C ALA A 129 8.81 2.81 5.49
N GLY A 130 8.14 2.60 6.62
CA GLY A 130 8.28 3.41 7.83
C GLY A 130 9.55 3.07 8.61
N LYS A 131 10.44 4.05 8.83
CA LYS A 131 11.60 3.86 9.73
C LYS A 131 11.09 3.61 11.16
N ARG A 132 11.33 2.42 11.70
CA ARG A 132 10.97 2.03 13.07
C ARG A 132 12.22 1.82 13.89
N ARG A 133 12.20 2.35 15.11
CA ARG A 133 13.20 1.98 16.12
C ARG A 133 12.57 0.90 17.02
N PRO A 134 13.25 -0.22 17.30
CA PRO A 134 12.75 -1.19 18.26
C PRO A 134 12.56 -0.51 19.62
N THR A 135 11.49 -0.87 20.31
CA THR A 135 11.29 -0.42 21.69
C THR A 135 12.27 -1.17 22.59
N ARG A 136 12.81 -0.48 23.62
CA ARG A 136 13.77 -1.06 24.57
C ARG A 136 13.21 -2.30 25.29
N MET A 137 11.89 -2.47 25.31
CA MET A 137 11.20 -3.55 26.03
C MET A 137 10.63 -4.64 25.11
N GLY A 138 10.98 -4.66 23.82
CA GLY A 138 10.62 -5.73 22.88
C GLY A 138 9.15 -5.75 22.40
N GLU A 139 8.24 -5.14 23.12
CA GLU A 139 6.82 -5.10 22.72
C GLU A 139 6.53 -3.98 21.72
N MET A 140 5.68 -4.26 20.74
CA MET A 140 5.23 -3.30 19.76
C MET A 140 3.86 -2.73 20.13
N PRO A 141 3.78 -1.42 20.41
CA PRO A 141 2.47 -0.79 20.63
C PRO A 141 1.60 -0.88 19.38
N MET A 142 0.31 -1.24 19.57
CA MET A 142 -0.65 -1.49 18.48
C MET A 142 -0.69 -0.36 17.44
N PHE A 143 -0.74 0.90 17.88
CA PHE A 143 -0.83 2.08 17.01
C PHE A 143 0.53 2.63 16.56
N SER A 144 1.62 1.89 16.78
CA SER A 144 2.96 2.33 16.39
C SER A 144 3.04 2.60 14.88
N GLY A 145 3.35 3.84 14.51
CA GLY A 145 3.50 4.28 13.13
C GLY A 145 2.19 4.68 12.43
N LEU A 146 1.03 4.59 13.12
CA LEU A 146 -0.28 4.99 12.60
C LEU A 146 -0.74 6.36 13.11
N LEU A 147 -0.24 6.84 14.27
CA LEU A 147 -0.65 8.10 14.85
C LEU A 147 0.23 9.26 14.36
N TYR A 148 -0.42 10.33 13.91
CA TYR A 148 0.23 11.53 13.37
C TYR A 148 -0.31 12.78 14.08
N CYS A 149 0.55 13.78 14.21
CA CYS A 149 0.18 15.09 14.74
C CYS A 149 -0.51 15.93 13.66
N ALA A 150 -1.65 16.52 13.97
CA ALA A 150 -2.39 17.39 13.05
C ALA A 150 -1.58 18.62 12.63
N ASP A 151 -0.84 19.25 13.57
CA ASP A 151 -0.15 20.52 13.30
C ASP A 151 1.15 20.34 12.52
N CYS A 152 1.97 19.33 12.87
CA CYS A 152 3.32 19.19 12.28
C CYS A 152 3.51 17.96 11.41
N GLY A 153 2.49 17.09 11.27
CA GLY A 153 2.56 15.86 10.48
C GLY A 153 3.50 14.78 11.03
N SER A 154 4.20 15.04 12.14
CA SER A 154 5.12 14.06 12.73
C SER A 154 4.39 12.91 13.38
N LYS A 155 5.01 11.73 13.39
CA LYS A 155 4.48 10.57 14.11
C LYS A 155 4.48 10.80 15.62
N LEU A 156 3.42 10.36 16.27
CA LEU A 156 3.40 10.28 17.72
C LEU A 156 4.21 9.06 18.17
N THR A 157 4.98 9.25 19.24
CA THR A 157 5.82 8.21 19.86
C THR A 157 5.17 7.68 21.11
N PHE A 158 5.24 6.35 21.30
CA PHE A 158 4.70 5.69 22.49
C PHE A 158 5.59 5.88 23.70
N HIS A 159 4.95 6.14 24.82
CA HIS A 159 5.58 6.34 26.13
C HIS A 159 4.99 5.44 27.16
N ARG A 160 5.87 4.72 27.87
CA ARG A 160 5.55 3.99 29.09
C ARG A 160 6.77 3.97 30.00
N LYS A 161 6.54 3.84 31.30
CA LYS A 161 7.57 3.52 32.30
C LYS A 161 7.36 2.07 32.76
N ALA A 162 8.42 1.40 33.24
CA ALA A 162 8.38 0.00 33.60
C ALA A 162 7.33 -0.29 34.71
N ASP A 163 7.21 0.62 35.68
CA ASP A 163 6.35 0.47 36.86
C ASP A 163 5.03 1.24 36.75
N GLU A 164 4.66 1.68 35.53
CA GLU A 164 3.47 2.49 35.30
C GLU A 164 2.31 1.63 34.80
N PRO A 165 1.09 1.75 35.40
CA PRO A 165 -0.05 0.99 34.93
C PRO A 165 -0.41 1.32 33.50
N ALA A 166 -0.91 0.32 32.73
CA ALA A 166 -1.17 0.40 31.30
C ALA A 166 -2.11 1.58 30.92
N GLU A 167 -3.01 1.98 31.80
CA GLU A 167 -3.93 3.12 31.59
C GLU A 167 -3.21 4.47 31.44
N LYS A 168 -1.97 4.58 31.95
CA LYS A 168 -1.16 5.79 31.82
C LYS A 168 -0.26 5.79 30.60
N HIS A 169 -0.16 4.65 29.90
CA HIS A 169 0.59 4.58 28.66
C HIS A 169 -0.03 5.54 27.63
N HIS A 170 0.81 6.23 26.88
CA HIS A 170 0.34 7.30 25.99
C HIS A 170 1.23 7.50 24.76
N TYR A 171 0.66 8.17 23.80
CA TYR A 171 1.37 8.66 22.62
C TYR A 171 1.55 10.18 22.71
N ILE A 172 2.70 10.67 22.30
CA ILE A 172 3.05 12.09 22.29
C ILE A 172 3.74 12.47 20.99
N CYS A 173 3.50 13.71 20.50
CA CYS A 173 4.11 14.22 19.29
C CYS A 173 5.66 14.15 19.35
N GLY A 174 6.28 13.55 18.34
CA GLY A 174 7.73 13.38 18.27
C GLY A 174 8.49 14.70 18.25
N ASN A 175 8.00 15.71 17.52
CA ASN A 175 8.63 17.04 17.44
C ASN A 175 8.52 17.81 18.76
N TYR A 176 7.36 17.78 19.41
CA TYR A 176 7.20 18.37 20.73
C TYR A 176 8.16 17.73 21.75
N ARG A 177 8.24 16.42 21.75
CA ARG A 177 9.15 15.70 22.66
C ARG A 177 10.63 15.98 22.43
N SER A 178 11.03 16.15 21.17
CA SER A 178 12.43 16.45 20.81
C SER A 178 12.82 17.89 21.11
N ASN A 179 11.91 18.68 21.70
CA ASN A 179 12.10 20.09 22.06
C ASN A 179 12.58 20.95 20.87
N THR A 180 12.07 20.67 19.67
CA THR A 180 12.45 21.37 18.44
C THR A 180 11.73 22.71 18.27
N SER A 181 10.89 23.12 19.24
CA SER A 181 10.04 24.32 19.23
C SER A 181 9.03 24.39 18.07
N ASN A 182 8.90 23.33 17.27
CA ASN A 182 8.11 23.33 16.05
C ASN A 182 6.69 22.79 16.22
N CYS A 183 6.27 22.45 17.45
CA CYS A 183 4.93 21.94 17.70
C CYS A 183 4.49 22.14 19.15
N THR A 184 3.17 22.15 19.36
CA THR A 184 2.54 22.16 20.68
C THR A 184 2.34 20.73 21.22
N MET A 185 1.85 20.57 22.45
CA MET A 185 1.66 19.28 23.08
C MET A 185 0.45 18.54 22.51
N HIS A 186 0.72 17.58 21.63
CA HIS A 186 -0.26 16.59 21.19
C HIS A 186 -0.04 15.29 21.95
N TYR A 187 -1.02 14.86 22.72
CA TYR A 187 -0.93 13.74 23.65
C TYR A 187 -2.26 13.00 23.72
N ILE A 188 -2.21 11.66 23.63
CA ILE A 188 -3.38 10.81 23.79
C ILE A 188 -3.02 9.52 24.55
N ARG A 189 -3.87 9.08 25.50
CA ARG A 189 -3.68 7.80 26.18
C ARG A 189 -3.96 6.63 25.27
N ASN A 190 -3.20 5.53 25.42
CA ASN A 190 -3.37 4.32 24.62
C ASN A 190 -4.79 3.76 24.72
N VAL A 191 -5.30 3.60 25.94
CA VAL A 191 -6.65 3.06 26.20
C VAL A 191 -7.77 3.94 25.58
N VAL A 192 -7.52 5.25 25.45
CA VAL A 192 -8.52 6.18 24.87
C VAL A 192 -8.54 6.02 23.35
N VAL A 193 -7.39 6.02 22.68
CA VAL A 193 -7.35 5.85 21.22
C VAL A 193 -7.84 4.46 20.82
N GLU A 194 -7.51 3.42 21.58
CA GLU A 194 -8.00 2.06 21.34
C GLU A 194 -9.53 1.99 21.37
N ARG A 195 -10.15 2.54 22.43
CA ARG A 195 -11.60 2.58 22.54
C ARG A 195 -12.25 3.38 21.42
N ILE A 196 -11.75 4.57 21.11
CA ILE A 196 -12.32 5.42 20.07
C ILE A 196 -12.25 4.73 18.70
N VAL A 197 -11.11 4.13 18.37
CA VAL A 197 -10.92 3.44 17.10
C VAL A 197 -11.81 2.20 17.02
N LEU A 198 -11.91 1.42 18.09
CA LEU A 198 -12.79 0.24 18.14
C LEU A 198 -14.25 0.62 17.95
N GLU A 199 -14.74 1.62 18.69
CA GLU A 199 -16.12 2.11 18.59
C GLU A 199 -16.42 2.64 17.18
N ASN A 200 -15.51 3.44 16.63
CA ASN A 200 -15.68 3.99 15.29
C ASN A 200 -15.69 2.89 14.21
N LEU A 201 -14.78 1.90 14.30
CA LEU A 201 -14.78 0.76 13.37
C LEU A 201 -16.09 -0.05 13.48
N LYS A 202 -16.58 -0.34 14.68
CA LYS A 202 -17.87 -1.02 14.86
C LYS A 202 -19.03 -0.28 14.20
N GLU A 203 -19.03 1.03 14.32
CA GLU A 203 -20.05 1.86 13.70
C GLU A 203 -19.96 1.88 12.18
N VAL A 204 -18.74 1.99 11.62
CA VAL A 204 -18.51 1.95 10.18
C VAL A 204 -18.90 0.58 9.60
N ILE A 205 -18.48 -0.51 10.23
CA ILE A 205 -18.84 -1.87 9.80
C ILE A 205 -20.37 -2.05 9.83
N ARG A 206 -21.03 -1.63 10.90
CA ARG A 206 -22.50 -1.71 11.02
C ARG A 206 -23.20 -0.88 9.94
N TYR A 207 -22.72 0.35 9.68
CA TYR A 207 -23.29 1.20 8.65
C TYR A 207 -23.15 0.59 7.27
N VAL A 208 -21.93 0.19 6.92
CA VAL A 208 -21.65 -0.41 5.61
C VAL A 208 -22.43 -1.72 5.40
N SER A 209 -22.54 -2.57 6.43
CA SER A 209 -23.28 -3.82 6.34
C SER A 209 -24.80 -3.62 6.16
N ASN A 210 -25.36 -2.56 6.74
CA ASN A 210 -26.80 -2.28 6.64
C ASN A 210 -27.18 -1.44 5.41
N TYR A 211 -26.25 -0.62 4.90
CA TYR A 211 -26.50 0.38 3.87
C TYR A 211 -25.40 0.36 2.78
N GLU A 212 -25.06 -0.84 2.27
CA GLU A 212 -23.95 -1.04 1.30
C GLU A 212 -24.11 -0.14 0.06
N ASP A 213 -25.32 -0.10 -0.53
CA ASP A 213 -25.57 0.70 -1.75
C ASP A 213 -25.44 2.22 -1.51
N GLU A 214 -25.88 2.68 -0.34
CA GLU A 214 -25.80 4.10 0.03
C GLU A 214 -24.35 4.49 0.32
N PHE A 215 -23.61 3.64 1.02
CA PHE A 215 -22.20 3.80 1.27
C PHE A 215 -21.39 3.89 -0.04
N VAL A 216 -21.64 2.97 -0.98
CA VAL A 216 -20.97 2.98 -2.29
C VAL A 216 -21.26 4.28 -3.04
N ARG A 217 -22.51 4.76 -3.05
CA ARG A 217 -22.86 6.04 -3.67
C ARG A 217 -22.11 7.21 -3.04
N MET A 218 -22.05 7.24 -1.72
CA MET A 218 -21.40 8.32 -0.97
C MET A 218 -19.89 8.37 -1.21
N VAL A 219 -19.21 7.24 -1.18
CA VAL A 219 -17.74 7.16 -1.38
C VAL A 219 -17.37 7.42 -2.85
N MET A 220 -18.22 7.03 -3.78
CA MET A 220 -17.99 7.25 -5.21
C MET A 220 -18.33 8.67 -5.69
N ASP A 221 -18.87 9.53 -4.83
CA ASP A 221 -19.09 10.98 -5.05
C ASP A 221 -19.94 11.34 -6.29
N ALA A 222 -20.80 10.44 -6.81
CA ALA A 222 -21.68 10.76 -7.93
C ALA A 222 -22.83 9.77 -8.12
N ASP A 223 -23.89 10.20 -8.74
CA ASP A 223 -24.90 9.34 -9.36
C ASP A 223 -24.20 8.30 -10.28
N VAL A 224 -24.14 7.06 -9.83
CA VAL A 224 -23.41 5.95 -10.49
C VAL A 224 -23.75 5.84 -11.99
N ARG A 225 -25.00 6.20 -12.37
CA ARG A 225 -25.45 6.17 -13.78
C ARG A 225 -24.82 7.27 -14.62
N GLN A 226 -24.71 8.49 -14.08
CA GLN A 226 -24.11 9.61 -14.80
C GLN A 226 -22.62 9.39 -14.95
N LYS A 227 -21.93 8.93 -13.90
CA LYS A 227 -20.51 8.63 -13.91
C LYS A 227 -20.15 7.50 -14.88
N ASN A 228 -20.95 6.45 -14.93
CA ASN A 228 -20.76 5.37 -15.90
C ASN A 228 -20.92 5.86 -17.36
N ARG A 229 -21.82 6.81 -17.61
CA ARG A 229 -21.95 7.44 -18.94
C ARG A 229 -20.72 8.29 -19.28
N GLU A 230 -20.23 9.09 -18.34
CA GLU A 230 -19.02 9.90 -18.52
C GLU A 230 -17.78 9.03 -18.77
N LEU A 231 -17.63 7.94 -18.01
CA LEU A 231 -16.54 6.98 -18.22
C LEU A 231 -16.63 6.30 -19.60
N ALA A 232 -17.84 5.93 -20.02
CA ALA A 232 -18.05 5.35 -21.36
C ALA A 232 -17.70 6.36 -22.47
N GLN A 233 -18.08 7.64 -22.30
CA GLN A 233 -17.72 8.70 -23.24
C GLN A 233 -16.21 8.95 -23.28
N LYS A 234 -15.55 9.00 -22.12
CA LYS A 234 -14.08 9.13 -22.04
C LYS A 234 -13.35 7.95 -22.70
N LYS A 235 -13.80 6.72 -22.48
CA LYS A 235 -13.27 5.53 -23.17
C LYS A 235 -13.41 5.63 -24.69
N LYS A 236 -14.59 6.03 -25.17
CA LYS A 236 -14.82 6.23 -26.60
C LYS A 236 -13.91 7.31 -27.18
N LYS A 237 -13.81 8.46 -26.50
CA LYS A 237 -12.93 9.54 -26.92
C LYS A 237 -11.44 9.12 -26.95
N LEU A 238 -10.98 8.35 -25.98
CA LEU A 238 -9.62 7.81 -25.97
C LEU A 238 -9.34 6.94 -27.21
N ILE A 239 -10.28 6.07 -27.58
CA ILE A 239 -10.16 5.21 -28.77
C ILE A 239 -10.10 6.08 -30.05
N GLU A 240 -10.91 7.12 -30.15
CA GLU A 240 -10.91 8.05 -31.30
C GLU A 240 -9.59 8.81 -31.41
N LEU A 241 -9.04 9.30 -30.28
CA LEU A 241 -7.72 9.97 -30.24
C LEU A 241 -6.59 9.02 -30.64
N GLN A 242 -6.57 7.80 -30.09
CA GLN A 242 -5.55 6.80 -30.43
C GLN A 242 -5.61 6.39 -31.90
N LYS A 243 -6.82 6.26 -32.47
CA LYS A 243 -7.01 6.00 -33.89
C LYS A 243 -6.44 7.14 -34.74
N ARG A 244 -6.74 8.41 -34.39
CA ARG A 244 -6.24 9.57 -35.12
C ARG A 244 -4.71 9.69 -35.05
N ILE A 245 -4.10 9.41 -33.90
CA ILE A 245 -2.64 9.35 -33.74
C ILE A 245 -2.03 8.30 -34.68
N GLY A 246 -2.60 7.10 -34.75
CA GLY A 246 -2.14 6.05 -35.67
C GLY A 246 -2.33 6.41 -37.17
N GLU A 247 -3.39 7.18 -37.52
CA GLU A 247 -3.56 7.73 -38.85
C GLU A 247 -2.47 8.75 -39.20
N LEU A 248 -2.11 9.62 -38.24
CA LEU A 248 -1.02 10.60 -38.41
C LEU A 248 0.34 9.91 -38.61
N ASP A 249 0.63 8.84 -37.87
CA ASP A 249 1.86 8.04 -38.10
C ASP A 249 1.91 7.50 -39.53
N THR A 250 0.78 6.99 -40.01
CA THR A 250 0.68 6.46 -41.39
C THR A 250 0.86 7.57 -42.44
N ILE A 251 0.28 8.74 -42.19
CA ILE A 251 0.44 9.91 -43.07
C ILE A 251 1.88 10.39 -43.08
N PHE A 252 2.51 10.46 -41.88
CA PHE A 252 3.89 10.87 -41.73
C PHE A 252 4.84 9.96 -42.52
N GLN A 253 4.64 8.65 -42.41
CA GLN A 253 5.41 7.67 -43.20
C GLN A 253 5.27 7.90 -44.71
N ARG A 254 4.05 8.15 -45.22
CA ARG A 254 3.82 8.42 -46.64
C ARG A 254 4.47 9.70 -47.12
N ILE A 255 4.36 10.81 -46.42
CA ILE A 255 4.99 12.07 -46.83
C ILE A 255 6.50 11.99 -46.74
N TYR A 256 7.07 11.18 -45.85
CA TYR A 256 8.49 10.88 -45.78
C TYR A 256 8.96 10.10 -47.03
N GLU A 257 8.22 9.06 -47.45
CA GLU A 257 8.50 8.28 -48.66
C GLU A 257 8.39 9.13 -49.94
N ASP A 258 7.37 10.00 -50.03
CA ASP A 258 7.17 10.92 -51.16
C ASP A 258 8.28 12.00 -51.23
N ASN A 259 8.79 12.44 -50.09
CA ASN A 259 9.94 13.34 -50.06
C ASN A 259 11.22 12.66 -50.57
N ILE A 260 11.54 11.44 -50.10
CA ILE A 260 12.71 10.67 -50.54
C ILE A 260 12.64 10.36 -52.03
N THR A 261 11.45 10.07 -52.56
CA THR A 261 11.24 9.78 -53.99
C THR A 261 11.20 11.03 -54.88
N GLY A 262 11.35 12.22 -54.33
CA GLY A 262 11.32 13.50 -55.03
C GLY A 262 9.94 13.99 -55.50
N LYS A 263 8.87 13.33 -55.11
CA LYS A 263 7.49 13.76 -55.40
C LYS A 263 7.04 14.94 -54.54
N LEU A 264 7.64 15.09 -53.35
CA LEU A 264 7.39 16.17 -52.41
C LEU A 264 8.69 16.95 -52.15
N SER A 265 8.64 18.29 -52.32
CA SER A 265 9.81 19.13 -52.06
C SER A 265 10.10 19.21 -50.54
N ASP A 266 11.38 19.40 -50.18
CA ASP A 266 11.82 19.52 -48.79
C ASP A 266 11.11 20.62 -48.02
N GLU A 267 10.86 21.77 -48.67
CA GLU A 267 10.16 22.89 -48.07
C GLU A 267 8.69 22.52 -47.70
N ARG A 268 7.99 21.83 -48.60
CA ARG A 268 6.63 21.33 -48.33
C ARG A 268 6.60 20.23 -47.29
N PHE A 269 7.57 19.33 -47.34
CA PHE A 269 7.75 18.26 -46.36
C PHE A 269 7.91 18.86 -44.96
N MET A 270 8.86 19.79 -44.74
CA MET A 270 9.08 20.44 -43.47
C MET A 270 7.81 21.15 -42.91
N LYS A 271 7.06 21.86 -43.78
CA LYS A 271 5.84 22.53 -43.39
C LYS A 271 4.75 21.56 -42.96
N MET A 272 4.56 20.47 -43.70
CA MET A 272 3.54 19.47 -43.39
C MET A 272 3.93 18.64 -42.16
N SER A 273 5.17 18.22 -42.05
CA SER A 273 5.70 17.47 -40.90
C SER A 273 5.48 18.22 -39.60
N LYS A 274 5.84 19.50 -39.56
CA LYS A 274 5.65 20.33 -38.37
C LYS A 274 4.16 20.40 -37.97
N GLY A 275 3.25 20.56 -38.94
CA GLY A 275 1.83 20.59 -38.65
C GLY A 275 1.29 19.28 -38.08
N TYR A 276 1.72 18.15 -38.61
CA TYR A 276 1.34 16.83 -38.09
C TYR A 276 1.97 16.49 -36.75
N GLU A 277 3.23 16.89 -36.52
CA GLU A 277 3.89 16.76 -35.20
C GLU A 277 3.17 17.57 -34.12
N ASP A 278 2.79 18.82 -34.40
CA ASP A 278 2.05 19.68 -33.47
C ASP A 278 0.66 19.09 -33.16
N GLU A 279 -0.05 18.58 -34.18
CA GLU A 279 -1.34 17.89 -34.00
C GLU A 279 -1.14 16.62 -33.15
N GLN A 280 -0.18 15.77 -33.48
CA GLN A 280 0.09 14.53 -32.76
C GLN A 280 0.42 14.78 -31.29
N HIS A 281 1.29 15.77 -31.02
CA HIS A 281 1.65 16.15 -29.66
C HIS A 281 0.43 16.59 -28.85
N THR A 282 -0.47 17.38 -29.46
CA THR A 282 -1.70 17.83 -28.79
C THR A 282 -2.64 16.67 -28.48
N LEU A 283 -2.85 15.77 -29.45
CA LEU A 283 -3.70 14.59 -29.28
C LEU A 283 -3.14 13.60 -28.28
N GLN A 284 -1.81 13.41 -28.25
CA GLN A 284 -1.13 12.55 -27.26
C GLN A 284 -1.31 13.08 -25.84
N ALA A 285 -1.11 14.38 -25.63
CA ALA A 285 -1.30 15.01 -24.33
C ALA A 285 -2.77 14.87 -23.82
N GLU A 286 -3.75 14.99 -24.72
CA GLU A 286 -5.16 14.79 -24.40
C GLU A 286 -5.47 13.31 -24.08
N ALA A 287 -4.90 12.38 -24.85
CA ALA A 287 -5.05 10.94 -24.63
C ALA A 287 -4.47 10.53 -23.29
N ASP A 288 -3.24 10.99 -22.95
CA ASP A 288 -2.58 10.71 -21.68
C ASP A 288 -3.39 11.25 -20.49
N LYS A 289 -3.96 12.44 -20.61
CA LYS A 289 -4.84 13.01 -19.58
C LYS A 289 -6.07 12.15 -19.34
N ILE A 290 -6.78 11.76 -20.40
CA ILE A 290 -7.98 10.91 -20.30
C ILE A 290 -7.61 9.53 -19.74
N GLN A 291 -6.51 8.94 -20.16
CA GLN A 291 -6.03 7.66 -19.68
C GLN A 291 -5.74 7.70 -18.18
N ASN A 292 -5.06 8.74 -17.70
CA ASN A 292 -4.80 8.94 -16.27
C ASN A 292 -6.09 9.10 -15.46
N GLU A 293 -7.06 9.87 -15.96
CA GLU A 293 -8.36 10.02 -15.31
C GLU A 293 -9.11 8.68 -15.22
N LEU A 294 -9.13 7.89 -16.30
CA LEU A 294 -9.75 6.55 -16.31
C LEU A 294 -9.08 5.60 -15.31
N GLN A 295 -7.75 5.58 -15.25
CA GLN A 295 -7.00 4.75 -14.30
C GLN A 295 -7.29 5.14 -12.84
N GLN A 296 -7.41 6.43 -12.54
CA GLN A 296 -7.76 6.89 -11.18
C GLN A 296 -9.16 6.44 -10.77
N GLU A 297 -10.13 6.51 -11.68
CA GLU A 297 -11.50 6.08 -11.40
C GLU A 297 -11.63 4.55 -11.26
N GLU A 298 -10.93 3.80 -12.09
CA GLU A 298 -10.86 2.33 -11.94
C GLU A 298 -10.24 1.94 -10.60
N LYS A 299 -9.18 2.62 -10.17
CA LYS A 299 -8.54 2.40 -8.88
C LYS A 299 -9.51 2.68 -7.73
N LYS A 300 -10.24 3.79 -7.74
CA LYS A 300 -11.26 4.10 -6.72
C LYS A 300 -12.34 3.01 -6.63
N SER A 301 -12.83 2.54 -7.76
CA SER A 301 -13.85 1.47 -7.80
C SER A 301 -13.33 0.16 -7.21
N VAL A 302 -12.07 -0.20 -7.51
CA VAL A 302 -11.41 -1.38 -6.94
C VAL A 302 -11.21 -1.22 -5.44
N ASP A 303 -10.80 -0.03 -5.00
CA ASP A 303 -10.54 0.27 -3.59
C ASP A 303 -11.82 0.17 -2.74
N VAL A 304 -12.96 0.68 -3.24
CA VAL A 304 -14.26 0.53 -2.55
C VAL A 304 -14.68 -0.93 -2.44
N LYS A 305 -14.52 -1.72 -3.51
CA LYS A 305 -14.82 -3.17 -3.47
C LYS A 305 -13.95 -3.92 -2.46
N ARG A 306 -12.67 -3.55 -2.36
CA ARG A 306 -11.74 -4.12 -1.37
C ARG A 306 -12.20 -3.79 0.05
N PHE A 307 -12.55 -2.52 0.31
CA PHE A 307 -13.06 -2.12 1.60
C PHE A 307 -14.33 -2.90 2.01
N LEU A 308 -15.27 -3.08 1.08
CA LEU A 308 -16.47 -3.90 1.31
C LEU A 308 -16.13 -5.36 1.62
N ALA A 309 -15.14 -5.94 0.93
CA ALA A 309 -14.68 -7.30 1.21
C ALA A 309 -14.10 -7.43 2.64
N ILE A 310 -13.30 -6.43 3.08
CA ILE A 310 -12.77 -6.38 4.44
C ILE A 310 -13.91 -6.26 5.46
N VAL A 311 -14.89 -5.38 5.24
CA VAL A 311 -16.06 -5.25 6.12
C VAL A 311 -16.81 -6.57 6.25
N LYS A 312 -17.04 -7.28 5.14
CA LYS A 312 -17.73 -8.59 5.16
C LYS A 312 -16.96 -9.68 5.91
N LYS A 313 -15.64 -9.57 5.99
CA LYS A 313 -14.78 -10.48 6.78
C LYS A 313 -14.94 -10.28 8.29
N TYR A 314 -15.25 -9.05 8.73
CA TYR A 314 -15.32 -8.66 10.16
C TYR A 314 -16.71 -8.17 10.56
N THR A 315 -17.71 -9.05 10.50
CA THR A 315 -19.11 -8.70 10.81
C THR A 315 -19.37 -8.47 12.30
N ASP A 316 -18.61 -9.10 13.18
CA ASP A 316 -18.73 -8.96 14.65
C ASP A 316 -17.36 -8.68 15.28
N LEU A 317 -17.05 -7.39 15.40
CA LEU A 317 -15.79 -6.91 15.96
C LEU A 317 -15.92 -6.78 17.49
N THR A 318 -15.35 -7.72 18.25
CA THR A 318 -15.34 -7.68 19.71
C THR A 318 -14.17 -6.90 20.27
N GLU A 319 -12.99 -7.11 19.72
CA GLU A 319 -11.73 -6.50 20.15
C GLU A 319 -10.91 -5.99 18.95
N LEU A 320 -10.02 -5.03 19.21
CA LEU A 320 -9.13 -4.48 18.21
C LEU A 320 -7.81 -5.24 18.21
N THR A 321 -7.47 -5.89 17.09
CA THR A 321 -6.15 -6.51 16.90
C THR A 321 -5.27 -5.67 15.96
N PRO A 322 -3.94 -5.82 16.01
CA PRO A 322 -3.04 -5.13 15.09
C PRO A 322 -3.35 -5.42 13.62
N GLU A 323 -3.80 -6.64 13.30
CA GLU A 323 -4.18 -7.07 11.96
C GLU A 323 -5.40 -6.28 11.48
N ILE A 324 -6.49 -6.30 12.25
CA ILE A 324 -7.73 -5.57 11.96
C ILE A 324 -7.44 -4.08 11.80
N LEU A 325 -6.69 -3.52 12.74
CA LEU A 325 -6.33 -2.10 12.71
C LEU A 325 -5.61 -1.74 11.39
N ARG A 326 -4.69 -2.58 10.93
CA ARG A 326 -3.90 -2.30 9.72
C ARG A 326 -4.63 -2.62 8.42
N GLU A 327 -5.60 -3.53 8.43
CA GLU A 327 -6.48 -3.76 7.28
C GLU A 327 -7.42 -2.55 7.07
N PHE A 328 -7.95 -1.96 8.13
CA PHE A 328 -8.90 -0.86 8.02
C PHE A 328 -8.27 0.53 7.98
N VAL A 329 -7.21 0.79 8.76
CA VAL A 329 -6.72 2.13 9.05
C VAL A 329 -5.38 2.41 8.39
N ASP A 330 -5.32 3.47 7.57
CA ASP A 330 -4.08 3.99 6.96
C ASP A 330 -3.32 4.88 7.95
N LYS A 331 -4.00 5.85 8.55
CA LYS A 331 -3.43 6.75 9.57
C LYS A 331 -4.51 7.36 10.46
N ILE A 332 -4.09 7.81 11.63
CA ILE A 332 -4.92 8.51 12.61
C ILE A 332 -4.27 9.85 12.91
N ILE A 333 -5.00 10.95 12.72
CA ILE A 333 -4.53 12.30 12.97
C ILE A 333 -5.06 12.74 14.33
N VAL A 334 -4.16 13.21 15.19
CA VAL A 334 -4.47 13.63 16.56
C VAL A 334 -4.29 15.14 16.66
N HIS A 335 -5.39 15.86 16.93
CA HIS A 335 -5.39 17.30 17.13
C HIS A 335 -4.94 17.71 18.53
N ALA A 336 -4.61 18.97 18.70
CA ALA A 336 -4.38 19.55 20.02
C ALA A 336 -5.64 19.52 20.85
N PRO A 337 -5.56 19.23 22.18
CA PRO A 337 -6.73 19.26 23.02
C PRO A 337 -7.24 20.69 23.22
N ASP A 338 -8.51 20.93 22.95
CA ASP A 338 -9.22 22.16 23.31
C ASP A 338 -9.66 22.10 24.78
N LYS A 339 -9.32 23.16 25.54
CA LYS A 339 -9.66 23.33 26.94
C LYS A 339 -10.53 24.59 27.19
N SER A 340 -10.94 25.28 26.13
CA SER A 340 -11.69 26.53 26.20
C SER A 340 -13.01 26.40 26.95
N SER A 341 -13.67 25.25 26.85
CA SER A 341 -14.97 24.95 27.50
C SER A 341 -14.85 24.46 28.96
N GLY A 342 -13.66 24.46 29.56
CA GLY A 342 -13.41 23.88 30.89
C GLY A 342 -13.38 22.34 30.90
N ARG A 343 -13.71 21.71 29.79
CA ARG A 343 -13.55 20.26 29.55
C ARG A 343 -12.51 20.05 28.48
N ARG A 344 -11.73 18.98 28.62
CA ARG A 344 -10.76 18.61 27.61
C ARG A 344 -11.47 17.90 26.47
N LEU A 345 -11.66 18.58 25.36
CA LEU A 345 -12.12 18.00 24.09
C LEU A 345 -10.90 17.78 23.19
N GLN A 346 -10.85 16.67 22.49
CA GLN A 346 -9.77 16.35 21.58
C GLN A 346 -10.34 15.69 20.34
N GLU A 347 -10.08 16.28 19.20
CA GLU A 347 -10.49 15.77 17.90
C GLU A 347 -9.49 14.73 17.39
N ILE A 348 -10.00 13.68 16.75
CA ILE A 348 -9.24 12.59 16.15
C ILE A 348 -9.89 12.26 14.82
N GLU A 349 -9.07 12.31 13.75
CA GLU A 349 -9.48 11.91 12.41
C GLU A 349 -8.92 10.52 12.11
N ILE A 350 -9.77 9.62 11.62
CA ILE A 350 -9.38 8.27 11.22
C ILE A 350 -9.45 8.20 9.70
N ILE A 351 -8.29 7.99 9.07
CA ILE A 351 -8.18 7.80 7.63
C ILE A 351 -8.16 6.30 7.35
N TYR A 352 -9.15 5.83 6.63
CA TYR A 352 -9.30 4.43 6.29
C TYR A 352 -8.51 4.05 5.04
N ASN A 353 -8.01 2.82 5.00
CA ASN A 353 -7.48 2.23 3.77
C ASN A 353 -8.60 2.22 2.71
N HIS A 354 -8.24 2.50 1.46
CA HIS A 354 -9.11 2.42 0.29
C HIS A 354 -10.21 3.49 0.16
N ILE A 355 -10.73 4.06 1.26
CA ILE A 355 -11.83 5.03 1.20
C ILE A 355 -11.48 6.41 1.76
N GLY A 356 -10.32 6.55 2.41
CA GLY A 356 -9.89 7.81 3.01
C GLY A 356 -10.65 8.16 4.29
N GLU A 357 -10.95 9.43 4.49
CA GLU A 357 -11.75 9.90 5.62
C GLU A 357 -13.23 9.58 5.40
N PHE A 358 -13.86 8.96 6.40
CA PHE A 358 -15.28 8.69 6.40
C PHE A 358 -15.99 9.63 7.38
N ASP A 359 -16.52 10.75 6.84
CA ASP A 359 -17.21 11.76 7.63
C ASP A 359 -18.71 11.46 7.74
N ARG A 360 -19.16 11.15 8.96
CA ARG A 360 -20.57 10.88 9.28
C ARG A 360 -21.48 12.10 9.19
N SER A 361 -20.97 13.32 9.31
CA SER A 361 -21.78 14.54 9.26
C SER A 361 -22.44 14.73 7.88
N LYS A 362 -21.90 14.08 6.85
CA LYS A 362 -22.46 14.04 5.49
C LYS A 362 -23.59 13.01 5.32
N VAL A 363 -23.81 12.14 6.32
CA VAL A 363 -24.88 11.13 6.30
C VAL A 363 -26.15 11.72 6.93
N THR A 364 -27.06 12.20 6.09
CA THR A 364 -28.29 12.93 6.51
C THR A 364 -29.34 12.04 7.20
N LEU A 365 -29.13 10.75 7.41
CA LEU A 365 -30.14 9.77 7.83
C LEU A 365 -30.02 9.25 9.28
N TRP A 366 -29.03 9.70 10.06
CA TRP A 366 -28.93 9.20 11.44
C TRP A 366 -29.37 10.24 12.49
N LYS A 367 -30.70 10.40 12.66
CA LYS A 367 -31.29 10.89 13.89
C LYS A 367 -31.63 9.68 14.78
N GLY A 368 -30.62 9.05 15.35
CA GLY A 368 -30.81 8.13 16.45
C GLY A 368 -31.13 8.91 17.70
N ASN A 369 -32.33 8.67 18.26
CA ASN A 369 -32.73 9.21 19.54
C ASN A 369 -31.70 8.85 20.61
N ALA A 370 -31.17 9.89 21.26
CA ALA A 370 -30.53 9.74 22.56
C ALA A 370 -31.58 9.23 23.56
N VAL A 371 -31.31 8.08 24.15
CA VAL A 371 -31.84 7.66 25.45
C VAL A 371 -30.67 7.41 26.36
#